data_ebcb1fe503ce98cb20621dccbba91e9d
#
_entry.id   ebcb1fe503ce98cb20621dccbba91e9d
#
_cell.length_a   1.000
_cell.length_b   1.000
_cell.length_c   1.000
_cell.angle_alpha   90.00
_cell.angle_beta   90.00
_cell.angle_gamma   90.00
#
_symmetry.space_group_name_H-M   'P 1'
#
loop_
_entity.id
_entity.type
_entity.pdbx_description
1 polymer ?
#
loop_
_entity_poly.entity_id
_entity_poly.type
_entity_poly.pdbx_seq_one_letter_code
_entity_poly.pdbx_strand_id
1 'polypeptide(L)'
;YQTAYLKTHYASSFIAASMSADMNNTDNVHLLFDDCMRNKVELLPPNINQSQYKFVTINQNQILYGLGALKGSGQIAIEEILQEREGNGPFKSLFDFTSRLDLRKVNRRVIDSLIKAGAFDEIEKNRASLLASIGLAINFADQANANIGQNNLFEASDEQPVELVSVEIWDTQKQLLEEKEALGFYFSGHPFTYYKKMIREFIPTKLSELTPRESPYLVSGIISDVRFKMTGRGKIAIITLDDSEGRMDMVVGSKVLNDYYELIKEDQLLFVEG
;
A
#
# COMPACT_ATOMS: atom_id res chain seq x y z
N TYR A 1 -10.37 29.03 -9.79
CA TYR A 1 -10.06 29.03 -11.23
C TYR A 1 -8.69 28.42 -11.54
N GLN A 2 -7.59 28.86 -10.89
CA GLN A 2 -6.24 28.36 -11.14
C GLN A 2 -6.11 26.84 -10.92
N THR A 3 -6.64 26.32 -9.81
CA THR A 3 -6.61 24.87 -9.50
C THR A 3 -7.37 24.04 -10.51
N ALA A 4 -8.55 24.50 -10.95
CA ALA A 4 -9.32 23.83 -11.99
C ALA A 4 -8.59 23.83 -13.34
N TYR A 5 -7.97 24.96 -13.70
CA TYR A 5 -7.14 25.06 -14.91
C TYR A 5 -5.95 24.07 -14.87
N LEU A 6 -5.20 24.07 -13.77
CA LEU A 6 -4.05 23.17 -13.61
C LEU A 6 -4.48 21.69 -13.65
N LYS A 7 -5.57 21.33 -12.97
CA LYS A 7 -6.09 19.97 -13.00
C LYS A 7 -6.54 19.53 -14.40
N THR A 8 -7.10 20.45 -15.20
CA THR A 8 -7.58 20.13 -16.55
C THR A 8 -6.43 19.98 -17.55
N HIS A 9 -5.40 20.82 -17.47
CA HIS A 9 -4.33 20.86 -18.46
C HIS A 9 -3.05 20.13 -18.05
N TYR A 10 -2.84 19.93 -16.74
CA TYR A 10 -1.63 19.33 -16.15
C TYR A 10 -2.01 18.36 -15.04
N ALA A 11 -2.94 17.43 -15.33
CA ALA A 11 -3.55 16.55 -14.32
C ALA A 11 -2.51 15.78 -13.50
N SER A 12 -1.53 15.13 -14.12
CA SER A 12 -0.50 14.36 -13.42
C SER A 12 0.33 15.23 -12.46
N SER A 13 0.77 16.40 -12.93
CA SER A 13 1.58 17.30 -12.11
C SER A 13 0.76 17.90 -10.95
N PHE A 14 -0.50 18.26 -11.21
CA PHE A 14 -1.39 18.76 -10.17
C PHE A 14 -1.68 17.70 -9.09
N ILE A 15 -1.99 16.48 -9.50
CA ILE A 15 -2.28 15.37 -8.58
C ILE A 15 -1.02 14.98 -7.80
N ALA A 16 0.16 14.88 -8.46
CA ALA A 16 1.41 14.56 -7.79
C ALA A 16 1.79 15.61 -6.72
N ALA A 17 1.59 16.90 -7.02
CA ALA A 17 1.80 17.98 -6.07
C ALA A 17 0.81 17.91 -4.89
N SER A 18 -0.47 17.62 -5.15
CA SER A 18 -1.50 17.46 -4.13
C SER A 18 -1.22 16.26 -3.23
N MET A 19 -0.88 15.09 -3.81
CA MET A 19 -0.46 13.90 -3.06
C MET A 19 0.77 14.19 -2.19
N SER A 20 1.73 14.93 -2.71
CA SER A 20 2.95 15.29 -1.97
C SER A 20 2.68 16.26 -0.81
N ALA A 21 1.70 17.14 -0.94
CA ALA A 21 1.29 18.04 0.15
C ALA A 21 0.56 17.30 1.27
N ASP A 22 -0.23 16.27 0.91
CA ASP A 22 -1.07 15.51 1.84
C ASP A 22 -0.52 14.11 2.15
N MET A 23 0.73 13.81 1.83
CA MET A 23 1.31 12.45 1.91
C MET A 23 1.28 11.82 3.31
N ASN A 24 1.14 12.63 4.36
CA ASN A 24 0.96 12.16 5.74
C ASN A 24 -0.49 11.77 6.07
N ASN A 25 -1.44 12.05 5.18
CA ASN A 25 -2.84 11.68 5.32
C ASN A 25 -3.21 10.63 4.27
N THR A 26 -3.21 9.38 4.70
CA THR A 26 -3.45 8.21 3.83
C THR A 26 -4.80 8.25 3.15
N ASP A 27 -5.85 8.78 3.83
CA ASP A 27 -7.19 8.86 3.26
C ASP A 27 -7.22 9.88 2.10
N ASN A 28 -6.54 11.02 2.26
CA ASN A 28 -6.41 11.99 1.17
C ASN A 28 -5.60 11.44 0.01
N VAL A 29 -4.51 10.71 0.28
CA VAL A 29 -3.72 10.04 -0.77
C VAL A 29 -4.59 9.03 -1.54
N HIS A 30 -5.43 8.26 -0.83
CA HIS A 30 -6.36 7.32 -1.46
C HIS A 30 -7.42 8.04 -2.33
N LEU A 31 -8.01 9.14 -1.84
CA LEU A 31 -8.95 9.94 -2.65
C LEU A 31 -8.29 10.49 -3.92
N LEU A 32 -7.02 10.91 -3.83
CA LEU A 32 -6.25 11.37 -4.97
C LEU A 32 -5.85 10.22 -5.91
N PHE A 33 -5.66 9.01 -5.40
CA PHE A 33 -5.49 7.80 -6.21
C PHE A 33 -6.75 7.51 -7.04
N ASP A 34 -7.95 7.57 -6.43
CA ASP A 34 -9.21 7.46 -7.18
C ASP A 34 -9.34 8.58 -8.24
N ASP A 35 -8.85 9.78 -7.93
CA ASP A 35 -8.84 10.89 -8.87
C ASP A 35 -7.87 10.67 -10.05
N CYS A 36 -6.72 10.01 -9.81
CA CYS A 36 -5.84 9.54 -10.88
C CYS A 36 -6.59 8.64 -11.88
N MET A 37 -7.30 7.63 -11.36
CA MET A 37 -8.06 6.70 -12.20
C MET A 37 -9.11 7.42 -13.06
N ARG A 38 -9.84 8.39 -12.47
CA ARG A 38 -10.86 9.20 -13.18
C ARG A 38 -10.25 10.07 -14.27
N ASN A 39 -9.04 10.58 -14.05
CA ASN A 39 -8.33 11.44 -15.02
C ASN A 39 -7.43 10.65 -15.97
N LYS A 40 -7.48 9.31 -15.96
CA LYS A 40 -6.62 8.41 -16.77
C LYS A 40 -5.12 8.68 -16.56
N VAL A 41 -4.76 9.02 -15.33
CA VAL A 41 -3.39 9.12 -14.87
C VAL A 41 -3.06 7.83 -14.14
N GLU A 42 -1.99 7.18 -14.55
CA GLU A 42 -1.50 5.97 -13.92
C GLU A 42 -0.58 6.34 -12.74
N LEU A 43 -0.88 5.82 -11.55
CA LEU A 43 0.03 5.89 -10.42
C LEU A 43 0.89 4.63 -10.42
N LEU A 44 2.20 4.81 -10.66
CA LEU A 44 3.19 3.72 -10.63
C LEU A 44 3.53 3.35 -9.18
N PRO A 45 3.77 2.06 -8.88
CA PRO A 45 4.13 1.61 -7.54
C PRO A 45 5.42 2.26 -7.04
N PRO A 46 5.66 2.28 -5.73
CA PRO A 46 6.95 2.72 -5.20
C PRO A 46 8.08 1.82 -5.71
N ASN A 47 9.24 2.43 -5.97
CA ASN A 47 10.42 1.75 -6.47
C ASN A 47 11.66 2.28 -5.74
N ILE A 48 12.42 1.38 -5.11
CA ILE A 48 13.58 1.75 -4.30
C ILE A 48 14.66 2.46 -5.11
N ASN A 49 14.76 2.15 -6.40
CA ASN A 49 15.77 2.69 -7.30
C ASN A 49 15.33 3.93 -8.11
N GLN A 50 14.01 4.20 -8.17
CA GLN A 50 13.47 5.27 -9.01
C GLN A 50 12.71 6.33 -8.21
N SER A 51 11.93 5.92 -7.20
CA SER A 51 11.09 6.83 -6.42
C SER A 51 11.90 7.88 -5.67
N GLN A 52 11.31 9.06 -5.50
CA GLN A 52 11.81 10.14 -4.66
C GLN A 52 11.06 10.16 -3.31
N TYR A 53 11.40 11.09 -2.43
CA TYR A 53 10.67 11.31 -1.19
C TYR A 53 9.20 11.67 -1.45
N LYS A 54 8.96 12.57 -2.41
CA LYS A 54 7.63 13.01 -2.84
C LYS A 54 7.16 12.25 -4.09
N PHE A 55 5.87 12.34 -4.38
CA PHE A 55 5.32 11.88 -5.66
C PHE A 55 5.90 12.70 -6.81
N VAL A 56 6.30 12.03 -7.89
CA VAL A 56 6.95 12.66 -9.04
C VAL A 56 6.21 12.34 -10.32
N THR A 57 5.92 13.35 -11.11
CA THR A 57 5.37 13.18 -12.46
C THR A 57 6.47 12.65 -13.40
N ILE A 58 6.23 11.49 -13.99
CA ILE A 58 7.12 10.90 -15.00
C ILE A 58 6.81 11.45 -16.38
N ASN A 59 5.52 11.55 -16.69
CA ASN A 59 5.02 12.14 -17.94
C ASN A 59 3.57 12.64 -17.72
N GLN A 60 2.92 13.07 -18.81
CA GLN A 60 1.58 13.66 -18.73
C GLN A 60 0.52 12.72 -18.11
N ASN A 61 0.74 11.40 -18.14
CA ASN A 61 -0.24 10.41 -17.70
C ASN A 61 0.30 9.47 -16.61
N GLN A 62 1.50 9.71 -16.09
CA GLN A 62 2.11 8.82 -15.08
C GLN A 62 2.72 9.60 -13.94
N ILE A 63 2.47 9.12 -12.74
CA ILE A 63 3.02 9.61 -11.46
C ILE A 63 3.73 8.43 -10.80
N LEU A 64 4.94 8.64 -10.30
CA LEU A 64 5.67 7.65 -9.50
C LEU A 64 5.38 7.89 -8.01
N TYR A 65 5.09 6.82 -7.28
CA TYR A 65 4.78 6.86 -5.86
C TYR A 65 5.97 7.36 -5.03
N GLY A 66 5.73 8.29 -4.11
CA GLY A 66 6.75 8.85 -3.23
C GLY A 66 7.02 7.97 -2.02
N LEU A 67 8.29 7.63 -1.74
CA LEU A 67 8.66 6.78 -0.60
C LEU A 67 8.28 7.39 0.76
N GLY A 68 8.21 8.73 0.85
CA GLY A 68 7.80 9.42 2.07
C GLY A 68 6.33 9.23 2.46
N ALA A 69 5.48 8.75 1.54
CA ALA A 69 4.08 8.47 1.81
C ALA A 69 3.82 7.06 2.36
N LEU A 70 4.85 6.20 2.45
CA LEU A 70 4.72 4.87 3.02
C LEU A 70 4.53 4.94 4.54
N LYS A 71 3.61 4.16 5.08
CA LYS A 71 3.39 4.08 6.52
C LYS A 71 4.63 3.57 7.25
N GLY A 72 5.06 4.32 8.25
CA GLY A 72 6.22 3.96 9.06
C GLY A 72 7.58 4.26 8.42
N SER A 73 7.63 4.83 7.22
CA SER A 73 8.84 5.37 6.62
C SER A 73 9.10 6.77 7.20
N GLY A 74 10.05 6.92 8.09
CA GLY A 74 10.44 8.24 8.58
C GLY A 74 11.22 9.01 7.52
N GLN A 75 11.10 10.36 7.52
CA GLN A 75 11.81 11.22 6.57
C GLN A 75 13.33 10.94 6.56
N ILE A 76 13.95 10.85 7.73
CA ILE A 76 15.39 10.58 7.88
C ILE A 76 15.80 9.27 7.19
N ALA A 77 14.98 8.22 7.30
CA ALA A 77 15.27 6.92 6.68
C ALA A 77 15.20 7.01 5.14
N ILE A 78 14.20 7.70 4.61
CA ILE A 78 14.07 7.84 3.16
C ILE A 78 15.16 8.75 2.60
N GLU A 79 15.50 9.84 3.27
CA GLU A 79 16.62 10.72 2.87
C GLU A 79 17.95 9.96 2.82
N GLU A 80 18.22 9.09 3.81
CA GLU A 80 19.39 8.21 3.82
C GLU A 80 19.43 7.28 2.60
N ILE A 81 18.29 6.63 2.28
CA ILE A 81 18.16 5.75 1.11
C ILE A 81 18.44 6.53 -0.19
N LEU A 82 17.85 7.73 -0.34
CA LEU A 82 18.02 8.54 -1.53
C LEU A 82 19.46 9.03 -1.70
N GLN A 83 20.08 9.50 -0.62
CA GLN A 83 21.46 9.98 -0.61
C GLN A 83 22.44 8.85 -0.98
N GLU A 84 22.26 7.66 -0.41
CA GLU A 84 23.10 6.49 -0.69
C GLU A 84 22.96 6.05 -2.16
N ARG A 85 21.73 6.02 -2.66
CA ARG A 85 21.45 5.68 -4.06
C ARG A 85 22.06 6.70 -5.04
N GLU A 86 22.00 7.99 -4.73
CA GLU A 86 22.57 9.05 -5.58
C GLU A 86 24.10 9.01 -5.60
N GLY A 87 24.72 8.68 -4.45
CA GLY A 87 26.18 8.62 -4.33
C GLY A 87 26.80 7.36 -4.92
N ASN A 88 26.18 6.20 -4.71
CA ASN A 88 26.77 4.89 -4.97
C ASN A 88 25.97 4.05 -5.99
N GLY A 89 24.95 4.63 -6.63
CA GLY A 89 24.15 3.98 -7.67
C GLY A 89 23.02 3.10 -7.13
N PRO A 90 22.24 2.47 -8.03
CA PRO A 90 21.06 1.70 -7.68
C PRO A 90 21.39 0.47 -6.81
N PHE A 91 20.46 0.10 -5.96
CA PHE A 91 20.52 -1.12 -5.14
C PHE A 91 20.26 -2.36 -6.00
N LYS A 92 21.07 -3.40 -5.79
CA LYS A 92 21.05 -4.63 -6.60
C LYS A 92 20.32 -5.80 -5.92
N SER A 93 20.26 -5.80 -4.59
CA SER A 93 19.62 -6.83 -3.78
C SER A 93 19.24 -6.29 -2.40
N LEU A 94 18.49 -7.07 -1.61
CA LEU A 94 18.22 -6.76 -0.21
C LEU A 94 19.51 -6.69 0.62
N PHE A 95 20.48 -7.57 0.35
CA PHE A 95 21.78 -7.61 1.05
C PHE A 95 22.62 -6.38 0.71
N ASP A 96 22.68 -5.98 -0.57
CA ASP A 96 23.36 -4.75 -0.99
C ASP A 96 22.72 -3.52 -0.32
N PHE A 97 21.39 -3.47 -0.28
CA PHE A 97 20.63 -2.41 0.38
C PHE A 97 20.98 -2.29 1.87
N THR A 98 20.93 -3.39 2.62
CA THR A 98 21.20 -3.37 4.07
C THR A 98 22.66 -3.09 4.39
N SER A 99 23.61 -3.54 3.58
CA SER A 99 25.05 -3.36 3.80
C SER A 99 25.52 -1.93 3.56
N ARG A 100 24.82 -1.18 2.70
CA ARG A 100 25.17 0.19 2.32
C ARG A 100 24.58 1.25 3.24
N LEU A 101 23.52 0.93 3.99
CA LEU A 101 22.72 1.91 4.75
C LEU A 101 23.03 1.86 6.25
N ASP A 102 22.88 3.00 6.93
CA ASP A 102 22.88 3.06 8.41
C ASP A 102 21.57 2.47 8.95
N LEU A 103 21.61 1.22 9.43
CA LEU A 103 20.44 0.49 9.92
C LEU A 103 19.83 1.06 11.21
N ARG A 104 20.51 2.04 11.86
CA ARG A 104 19.91 2.82 12.96
C ARG A 104 18.90 3.84 12.45
N LYS A 105 19.09 4.34 11.22
CA LYS A 105 18.17 5.24 10.54
C LYS A 105 17.13 4.46 9.73
N VAL A 106 17.59 3.48 8.93
CA VAL A 106 16.76 2.59 8.10
C VAL A 106 16.54 1.28 8.86
N ASN A 107 15.67 1.32 9.87
CA ASN A 107 15.43 0.17 10.73
C ASN A 107 14.55 -0.90 10.03
N ARG A 108 14.45 -2.08 10.68
CA ARG A 108 13.68 -3.23 10.19
C ARG A 108 12.26 -2.86 9.76
N ARG A 109 11.57 -1.96 10.51
CA ARG A 109 10.20 -1.56 10.20
C ARG A 109 10.09 -0.80 8.88
N VAL A 110 11.07 0.04 8.57
CA VAL A 110 11.14 0.76 7.28
C VAL A 110 11.34 -0.23 6.14
N ILE A 111 12.26 -1.20 6.30
CA ILE A 111 12.54 -2.23 5.30
C ILE A 111 11.29 -3.08 5.06
N ASP A 112 10.60 -3.51 6.11
CA ASP A 112 9.34 -4.25 6.06
C ASP A 112 8.28 -3.48 5.25
N SER A 113 8.07 -2.20 5.56
CA SER A 113 7.10 -1.34 4.85
C SER A 113 7.44 -1.16 3.37
N LEU A 114 8.73 -0.97 3.03
CA LEU A 114 9.20 -0.87 1.64
C LEU A 114 8.92 -2.15 0.85
N ILE A 115 9.19 -3.32 1.43
CA ILE A 115 8.95 -4.62 0.79
C ILE A 115 7.46 -4.85 0.59
N LYS A 116 6.64 -4.65 1.63
CA LYS A 116 5.18 -4.81 1.56
C LYS A 116 4.54 -3.91 0.51
N ALA A 117 5.05 -2.68 0.38
CA ALA A 117 4.61 -1.73 -0.64
C ALA A 117 5.05 -2.09 -2.07
N GLY A 118 5.95 -3.06 -2.24
CA GLY A 118 6.47 -3.46 -3.54
C GLY A 118 7.65 -2.63 -4.05
N ALA A 119 8.31 -1.86 -3.18
CA ALA A 119 9.43 -1.02 -3.61
C ALA A 119 10.64 -1.80 -4.15
N PHE A 120 10.73 -3.09 -3.85
CA PHE A 120 11.78 -3.99 -4.32
C PHE A 120 11.38 -4.87 -5.51
N ASP A 121 10.15 -4.79 -6.04
CA ASP A 121 9.62 -5.71 -7.05
C ASP A 121 10.42 -5.73 -8.37
N GLU A 122 11.15 -4.66 -8.68
CA GLU A 122 12.06 -4.63 -9.84
C GLU A 122 13.33 -5.46 -9.60
N ILE A 123 13.74 -5.63 -8.35
CA ILE A 123 14.92 -6.42 -7.95
C ILE A 123 14.51 -7.87 -7.69
N GLU A 124 13.46 -8.07 -6.89
CA GLU A 124 12.94 -9.39 -6.50
C GLU A 124 11.43 -9.33 -6.31
N LYS A 125 10.72 -10.14 -7.08
CA LYS A 125 9.25 -10.18 -7.08
C LYS A 125 8.65 -10.94 -5.90
N ASN A 126 9.41 -11.85 -5.30
CA ASN A 126 8.92 -12.62 -4.17
C ASN A 126 9.07 -11.83 -2.86
N ARG A 127 8.08 -11.00 -2.57
CA ARG A 127 8.03 -10.19 -1.34
C ARG A 127 8.05 -11.05 -0.06
N ALA A 128 7.49 -12.27 -0.09
CA ALA A 128 7.51 -13.19 1.06
C ALA A 128 8.94 -13.61 1.40
N SER A 129 9.75 -13.96 0.39
CA SER A 129 11.17 -14.31 0.55
C SER A 129 11.98 -13.12 1.02
N LEU A 130 11.72 -11.92 0.50
CA LEU A 130 12.37 -10.69 0.98
C LEU A 130 12.10 -10.43 2.46
N LEU A 131 10.84 -10.50 2.91
CA LEU A 131 10.48 -10.30 4.32
C LEU A 131 11.11 -11.34 5.24
N ALA A 132 11.09 -12.62 4.84
CA ALA A 132 11.72 -13.70 5.61
C ALA A 132 13.24 -13.50 5.73
N SER A 133 13.85 -12.83 4.76
CA SER A 133 15.30 -12.61 4.69
C SER A 133 15.78 -11.33 5.36
N ILE A 134 14.89 -10.45 5.86
CA ILE A 134 15.31 -9.18 6.49
C ILE A 134 16.30 -9.43 7.64
N GLY A 135 16.00 -10.40 8.52
CA GLY A 135 16.89 -10.72 9.65
C GLY A 135 18.27 -11.22 9.21
N LEU A 136 18.30 -12.05 8.16
CA LEU A 136 19.55 -12.54 7.57
C LEU A 136 20.34 -11.37 6.94
N ALA A 137 19.68 -10.47 6.22
CA ALA A 137 20.32 -9.33 5.57
C ALA A 137 20.89 -8.31 6.58
N ILE A 138 20.19 -8.07 7.70
CA ILE A 138 20.68 -7.22 8.79
C ILE A 138 21.94 -7.85 9.43
N ASN A 139 21.87 -9.14 9.77
CA ASN A 139 23.02 -9.83 10.37
C ASN A 139 24.24 -9.85 9.43
N PHE A 140 24.00 -10.03 8.13
CA PHE A 140 25.06 -9.95 7.12
C PHE A 140 25.72 -8.55 7.08
N ALA A 141 24.91 -7.49 7.10
CA ALA A 141 25.41 -6.12 7.15
C ALA A 141 26.21 -5.83 8.42
N ASP A 142 25.76 -6.31 9.59
CA ASP A 142 26.46 -6.13 10.86
C ASP A 142 27.83 -6.86 10.85
N GLN A 143 27.89 -8.07 10.27
CA GLN A 143 29.14 -8.83 10.12
C GLN A 143 30.11 -8.14 9.16
N ALA A 144 29.63 -7.65 8.02
CA ALA A 144 30.44 -6.91 7.04
C ALA A 144 31.05 -5.64 7.68
N ASN A 145 30.25 -4.89 8.44
CA ASN A 145 30.70 -3.68 9.14
C ASN A 145 31.70 -3.99 10.27
N ALA A 146 31.54 -5.09 11.01
CA ALA A 146 32.50 -5.53 12.03
C ALA A 146 33.86 -5.92 11.42
N ASN A 147 33.85 -6.54 10.23
CA ASN A 147 35.05 -6.95 9.52
C ASN A 147 35.85 -5.76 8.94
N ILE A 148 35.18 -4.66 8.54
CA ILE A 148 35.85 -3.42 8.10
C ILE A 148 36.67 -2.78 9.25
N GLY A 149 36.21 -2.92 10.49
CA GLY A 149 36.91 -2.40 11.69
C GLY A 149 38.13 -3.21 12.13
N GLN A 150 38.27 -4.45 11.67
CA GLN A 150 39.46 -5.30 11.94
C GLN A 150 40.24 -5.37 10.63
N ASN A 151 41.43 -4.73 10.59
CA ASN A 151 42.34 -4.81 9.45
C ASN A 151 42.52 -6.29 9.04
N ASN A 152 41.80 -6.73 8.03
CA ASN A 152 41.88 -8.07 7.49
C ASN A 152 43.22 -8.28 6.80
N LEU A 153 44.13 -8.98 7.47
CA LEU A 153 45.36 -9.54 6.89
C LEU A 153 45.09 -10.84 6.12
N PHE A 154 43.80 -11.21 5.91
CA PHE A 154 43.42 -12.42 5.20
C PHE A 154 42.58 -12.05 4.00
N GLU A 155 43.05 -12.54 2.86
CA GLU A 155 42.51 -12.42 1.52
C GLU A 155 40.98 -12.62 1.45
N ALA A 156 40.36 -11.91 0.52
CA ALA A 156 38.98 -12.09 0.10
C ALA A 156 38.67 -13.60 -0.06
N SER A 157 38.07 -14.18 0.96
CA SER A 157 37.40 -15.46 0.79
C SER A 157 36.28 -15.26 -0.22
N ASP A 158 36.16 -16.17 -1.19
CA ASP A 158 35.01 -16.29 -2.11
C ASP A 158 33.75 -16.32 -1.25
N GLU A 159 33.17 -15.14 -0.96
CA GLU A 159 31.89 -15.04 -0.29
C GLU A 159 30.84 -15.61 -1.25
N GLN A 160 30.36 -16.80 -0.96
CA GLN A 160 29.22 -17.36 -1.67
C GLN A 160 28.09 -16.33 -1.61
N PRO A 161 27.41 -16.08 -2.74
CA PRO A 161 26.28 -15.17 -2.75
C PRO A 161 25.27 -15.64 -1.71
N VAL A 162 24.95 -14.78 -0.75
CA VAL A 162 23.95 -15.08 0.27
C VAL A 162 22.60 -15.11 -0.40
N GLU A 163 21.97 -16.31 -0.42
CA GLU A 163 20.67 -16.48 -1.03
C GLU A 163 19.53 -16.07 -0.09
N LEU A 164 18.45 -15.58 -0.68
CA LEU A 164 17.23 -15.29 0.06
C LEU A 164 16.62 -16.58 0.64
N VAL A 165 15.97 -16.46 1.78
CA VAL A 165 15.16 -17.54 2.35
C VAL A 165 14.03 -17.86 1.37
N SER A 166 13.97 -19.10 0.90
CA SER A 166 12.93 -19.53 -0.02
C SER A 166 11.61 -19.68 0.72
N VAL A 167 10.63 -18.87 0.34
CA VAL A 167 9.25 -18.91 0.85
C VAL A 167 8.30 -18.90 -0.34
N GLU A 168 7.17 -19.57 -0.20
CA GLU A 168 6.11 -19.54 -1.23
C GLU A 168 5.64 -18.11 -1.48
N ILE A 169 5.47 -17.74 -2.74
CA ILE A 169 5.00 -16.41 -3.14
C ILE A 169 3.59 -16.18 -2.60
N TRP A 170 3.32 -14.96 -2.14
CA TRP A 170 1.98 -14.62 -1.66
C TRP A 170 0.93 -14.78 -2.74
N ASP A 171 -0.23 -15.25 -2.35
CA ASP A 171 -1.42 -15.12 -3.17
C ASP A 171 -1.85 -13.65 -3.30
N THR A 172 -2.73 -13.37 -4.24
CA THR A 172 -3.21 -12.00 -4.50
C THR A 172 -3.89 -11.37 -3.28
N GLN A 173 -4.61 -12.14 -2.47
CA GLN A 173 -5.30 -11.61 -1.28
C GLN A 173 -4.27 -11.16 -0.23
N LYS A 174 -3.29 -12.00 0.07
CA LYS A 174 -2.23 -11.69 1.01
C LYS A 174 -1.43 -10.47 0.55
N GLN A 175 -1.08 -10.41 -0.75
CA GLN A 175 -0.38 -9.26 -1.31
C GLN A 175 -1.15 -7.96 -1.11
N LEU A 176 -2.46 -7.94 -1.43
CA LEU A 176 -3.30 -6.76 -1.26
C LEU A 176 -3.41 -6.31 0.20
N LEU A 177 -3.50 -7.25 1.14
CA LEU A 177 -3.53 -6.92 2.57
C LEU A 177 -2.21 -6.28 3.05
N GLU A 178 -1.06 -6.82 2.63
CA GLU A 178 0.25 -6.27 2.97
C GLU A 178 0.49 -4.91 2.31
N GLU A 179 0.02 -4.71 1.07
CA GLU A 179 0.00 -3.39 0.42
C GLU A 179 -0.85 -2.38 1.22
N LYS A 180 -2.05 -2.76 1.64
CA LYS A 180 -2.90 -1.90 2.48
C LYS A 180 -2.23 -1.55 3.80
N GLU A 181 -1.51 -2.48 4.42
CA GLU A 181 -0.76 -2.19 5.64
C GLU A 181 0.31 -1.12 5.41
N ALA A 182 1.06 -1.19 4.32
CA ALA A 182 2.16 -0.29 4.00
C ALA A 182 1.73 1.04 3.37
N LEU A 183 0.73 1.01 2.48
CA LEU A 183 0.27 2.18 1.71
C LEU A 183 -0.98 2.83 2.32
N GLY A 184 -1.77 2.05 3.06
CA GLY A 184 -3.04 2.45 3.66
C GLY A 184 -4.27 2.19 2.80
N PHE A 185 -4.09 1.73 1.58
CA PHE A 185 -5.15 1.33 0.67
C PHE A 185 -4.66 0.22 -0.26
N TYR A 186 -5.57 -0.46 -0.93
CA TYR A 186 -5.25 -1.48 -1.93
C TYR A 186 -4.75 -0.82 -3.21
N PHE A 187 -3.50 -1.11 -3.58
CA PHE A 187 -2.84 -0.44 -4.70
C PHE A 187 -2.94 -1.26 -6.00
N SER A 188 -2.51 -2.52 -5.97
CA SER A 188 -2.41 -3.35 -7.19
C SER A 188 -3.73 -3.96 -7.65
N GLY A 189 -4.79 -3.82 -6.84
CA GLY A 189 -6.11 -4.37 -7.15
C GLY A 189 -7.12 -4.13 -6.04
N HIS A 190 -8.29 -4.72 -6.16
CA HIS A 190 -9.34 -4.64 -5.15
C HIS A 190 -9.71 -6.06 -4.66
N PRO A 191 -9.81 -6.33 -3.35
CA PRO A 191 -10.04 -7.68 -2.83
C PRO A 191 -11.38 -8.26 -3.29
N PHE A 192 -12.40 -7.43 -3.54
CA PHE A 192 -13.67 -7.88 -4.10
C PHE A 192 -13.52 -8.50 -5.49
N THR A 193 -12.53 -8.07 -6.27
CA THR A 193 -12.32 -8.55 -7.65
C THR A 193 -12.09 -10.07 -7.71
N TYR A 194 -11.47 -10.63 -6.67
CA TYR A 194 -11.27 -12.08 -6.55
C TYR A 194 -12.62 -12.83 -6.49
N TYR A 195 -13.58 -12.30 -5.75
CA TYR A 195 -14.90 -12.91 -5.56
C TYR A 195 -15.92 -12.48 -6.61
N LYS A 196 -15.63 -11.41 -7.35
CA LYS A 196 -16.59 -10.69 -8.21
C LYS A 196 -17.34 -11.61 -9.17
N LYS A 197 -16.63 -12.49 -9.88
CA LYS A 197 -17.26 -13.38 -10.86
C LYS A 197 -18.28 -14.30 -10.20
N MET A 198 -17.90 -14.96 -9.12
CA MET A 198 -18.76 -15.89 -8.38
C MET A 198 -19.95 -15.16 -7.74
N ILE A 199 -19.72 -14.00 -7.11
CA ILE A 199 -20.76 -13.24 -6.42
C ILE A 199 -21.78 -12.71 -7.43
N ARG A 200 -21.33 -12.19 -8.58
CA ARG A 200 -22.24 -11.61 -9.59
C ARG A 200 -23.19 -12.64 -10.25
N GLU A 201 -22.90 -13.92 -10.16
CA GLU A 201 -23.84 -14.98 -10.56
C GLU A 201 -25.08 -15.06 -9.64
N PHE A 202 -24.94 -14.71 -8.36
CA PHE A 202 -26.01 -14.74 -7.36
C PHE A 202 -26.55 -13.35 -7.01
N ILE A 203 -25.67 -12.33 -7.00
CA ILE A 203 -25.99 -10.94 -6.66
C ILE A 203 -25.51 -10.05 -7.80
N PRO A 204 -26.31 -9.87 -8.84
CA PRO A 204 -25.90 -9.08 -10.00
C PRO A 204 -25.88 -7.57 -9.73
N THR A 205 -26.56 -7.12 -8.68
CA THR A 205 -26.71 -5.69 -8.35
C THR A 205 -25.36 -5.07 -7.98
N LYS A 206 -24.99 -3.96 -8.64
CA LYS A 206 -23.80 -3.18 -8.34
C LYS A 206 -24.13 -2.00 -7.44
N LEU A 207 -23.19 -1.63 -6.55
CA LEU A 207 -23.39 -0.46 -5.68
C LEU A 207 -23.54 0.85 -6.50
N SER A 208 -22.85 0.95 -7.65
CA SER A 208 -22.95 2.10 -8.53
C SER A 208 -24.29 2.25 -9.27
N GLU A 209 -25.10 1.19 -9.32
CA GLU A 209 -26.40 1.15 -10.03
C GLU A 209 -27.61 1.30 -9.10
N LEU A 210 -27.38 1.46 -7.79
CA LEU A 210 -28.45 1.60 -6.82
C LEU A 210 -29.24 2.90 -7.01
N THR A 211 -30.55 2.77 -7.01
CA THR A 211 -31.48 3.90 -7.07
C THR A 211 -32.49 3.78 -5.93
N PRO A 212 -33.01 4.89 -5.39
CA PRO A 212 -34.04 4.85 -4.36
C PRO A 212 -35.27 4.04 -4.80
N ARG A 213 -35.65 3.03 -3.98
CA ARG A 213 -36.86 2.24 -4.19
C ARG A 213 -37.42 1.75 -2.84
N GLU A 214 -38.68 1.33 -2.80
CA GLU A 214 -39.35 0.82 -1.60
C GLU A 214 -38.95 -0.63 -1.25
N SER A 215 -38.58 -1.44 -2.27
CA SER A 215 -38.18 -2.83 -2.05
C SER A 215 -36.71 -2.91 -1.68
N PRO A 216 -36.30 -3.84 -0.77
CA PRO A 216 -34.92 -4.01 -0.37
C PRO A 216 -34.03 -4.42 -1.56
N TYR A 217 -32.78 -4.04 -1.48
CA TYR A 217 -31.70 -4.53 -2.33
C TYR A 217 -30.93 -5.62 -1.63
N LEU A 218 -30.53 -6.66 -2.37
CA LEU A 218 -29.46 -7.54 -1.97
C LEU A 218 -28.18 -7.08 -2.65
N VAL A 219 -27.18 -6.70 -1.87
CA VAL A 219 -25.89 -6.18 -2.34
C VAL A 219 -24.73 -6.90 -1.68
N SER A 220 -23.57 -6.82 -2.27
CA SER A 220 -22.34 -7.39 -1.72
C SER A 220 -21.17 -6.44 -1.92
N GLY A 221 -20.22 -6.48 -1.01
CA GLY A 221 -19.00 -5.68 -1.07
C GLY A 221 -18.05 -5.98 0.08
N ILE A 222 -16.88 -5.40 0.05
CA ILE A 222 -15.92 -5.41 1.15
C ILE A 222 -16.15 -4.17 2.01
N ILE A 223 -16.08 -4.32 3.32
CA ILE A 223 -16.13 -3.18 4.24
C ILE A 223 -14.80 -2.42 4.12
N SER A 224 -14.84 -1.19 3.61
CA SER A 224 -13.66 -0.32 3.49
C SER A 224 -13.47 0.59 4.70
N ASP A 225 -14.54 0.92 5.45
CA ASP A 225 -14.49 1.76 6.66
C ASP A 225 -15.62 1.40 7.61
N VAL A 226 -15.37 1.49 8.93
CA VAL A 226 -16.36 1.25 9.98
C VAL A 226 -16.31 2.37 11.02
N ARG A 227 -17.40 3.08 11.18
CA ARG A 227 -17.54 4.13 12.20
C ARG A 227 -18.69 3.80 13.15
N PHE A 228 -18.43 3.79 14.44
CA PHE A 228 -19.45 3.58 15.47
C PHE A 228 -19.95 4.91 16.02
N LYS A 229 -21.25 5.04 16.19
CA LYS A 229 -21.90 6.24 16.75
C LYS A 229 -22.93 5.85 17.81
N MET A 230 -22.93 6.56 18.94
CA MET A 230 -23.98 6.45 19.94
C MET A 230 -25.16 7.33 19.54
N THR A 231 -26.36 6.79 19.58
CA THR A 231 -27.61 7.50 19.34
C THR A 231 -28.58 7.30 20.52
N GLY A 232 -29.64 8.08 20.58
CA GLY A 232 -30.68 7.90 21.62
C GLY A 232 -31.37 6.52 21.57
N ARG A 233 -31.21 5.76 20.46
CA ARG A 233 -31.77 4.39 20.30
C ARG A 233 -30.71 3.29 20.43
N GLY A 234 -29.50 3.64 20.90
CA GLY A 234 -28.40 2.69 21.09
C GLY A 234 -27.22 2.95 20.12
N LYS A 235 -26.21 2.07 20.20
CA LYS A 235 -25.02 2.10 19.36
C LYS A 235 -25.38 1.64 17.94
N ILE A 236 -24.97 2.41 16.93
CA ILE A 236 -25.09 2.05 15.52
C ILE A 236 -23.70 1.99 14.89
N ALA A 237 -23.57 1.27 13.77
CA ALA A 237 -22.40 1.36 12.90
C ALA A 237 -22.77 2.03 11.58
N ILE A 238 -21.88 2.86 11.08
CA ILE A 238 -21.88 3.37 9.72
C ILE A 238 -20.74 2.64 9.03
N ILE A 239 -21.05 1.83 8.04
CA ILE A 239 -20.07 1.07 7.27
C ILE A 239 -20.03 1.59 5.84
N THR A 240 -18.84 1.69 5.27
CA THR A 240 -18.68 1.95 3.85
C THR A 240 -18.44 0.63 3.15
N LEU A 241 -19.37 0.23 2.28
CA LEU A 241 -19.28 -0.98 1.46
C LEU A 241 -18.69 -0.61 0.09
N ASP A 242 -17.73 -1.41 -0.39
CA ASP A 242 -17.04 -1.22 -1.66
C ASP A 242 -17.08 -2.51 -2.50
N ASP A 243 -17.57 -2.44 -3.73
CA ASP A 243 -17.66 -3.58 -4.67
C ASP A 243 -16.70 -3.45 -5.87
N SER A 244 -15.68 -2.60 -5.77
CA SER A 244 -14.74 -2.21 -6.82
C SER A 244 -15.29 -1.38 -7.97
N GLU A 245 -16.61 -1.21 -8.05
CA GLU A 245 -17.29 -0.40 -9.07
C GLU A 245 -18.08 0.76 -8.45
N GLY A 246 -18.33 0.70 -7.15
CA GLY A 246 -18.98 1.76 -6.38
C GLY A 246 -18.76 1.62 -4.89
N ARG A 247 -18.97 2.73 -4.18
CA ARG A 247 -18.92 2.79 -2.71
C ARG A 247 -20.23 3.34 -2.19
N MET A 248 -20.70 2.80 -1.05
CA MET A 248 -21.90 3.26 -0.40
C MET A 248 -21.79 3.18 1.11
N ASP A 249 -22.19 4.27 1.78
CA ASP A 249 -22.34 4.27 3.23
C ASP A 249 -23.68 3.65 3.63
N MET A 250 -23.63 2.70 4.55
CA MET A 250 -24.80 2.00 5.09
C MET A 250 -24.87 2.19 6.59
N VAL A 251 -26.08 2.37 7.11
CA VAL A 251 -26.33 2.47 8.55
C VAL A 251 -26.82 1.14 9.09
N VAL A 252 -26.04 0.53 9.97
CA VAL A 252 -26.41 -0.71 10.67
C VAL A 252 -27.04 -0.35 12.02
N GLY A 253 -28.31 -0.63 12.16
CA GLY A 253 -29.08 -0.36 13.39
C GLY A 253 -28.59 -1.21 14.57
N SER A 254 -28.86 -0.73 15.79
CA SER A 254 -28.35 -1.32 17.04
C SER A 254 -28.68 -2.81 17.22
N LYS A 255 -29.86 -3.26 16.79
CA LYS A 255 -30.25 -4.68 16.87
C LYS A 255 -29.35 -5.54 15.97
N VAL A 256 -29.26 -5.21 14.70
CA VAL A 256 -28.41 -5.91 13.71
C VAL A 256 -26.94 -5.84 14.11
N LEU A 257 -26.49 -4.67 14.60
CA LEU A 257 -25.13 -4.51 15.09
C LEU A 257 -24.80 -5.46 16.25
N ASN A 258 -25.72 -5.68 17.19
CA ASN A 258 -25.49 -6.60 18.31
C ASN A 258 -25.42 -8.06 17.83
N ASP A 259 -26.30 -8.44 16.90
CA ASP A 259 -26.37 -9.82 16.38
C ASP A 259 -25.17 -10.19 15.50
N TYR A 260 -24.61 -9.21 14.76
CA TYR A 260 -23.56 -9.44 13.77
C TYR A 260 -22.28 -8.63 14.02
N TYR A 261 -22.03 -8.19 15.26
CA TYR A 261 -20.89 -7.34 15.60
C TYR A 261 -19.53 -7.86 15.10
N GLU A 262 -19.33 -9.19 15.20
CA GLU A 262 -18.08 -9.84 14.81
C GLU A 262 -17.84 -9.84 13.29
N LEU A 263 -18.87 -9.68 12.48
CA LEU A 263 -18.78 -9.60 11.03
C LEU A 263 -18.55 -8.16 10.54
N ILE A 264 -18.80 -7.15 11.39
CA ILE A 264 -18.67 -5.73 11.01
C ILE A 264 -17.27 -5.27 11.35
N LYS A 265 -16.32 -5.70 10.51
CA LYS A 265 -14.90 -5.34 10.57
C LYS A 265 -14.43 -4.95 9.19
N GLU A 266 -13.44 -4.06 9.12
CA GLU A 266 -12.78 -3.73 7.85
C GLU A 266 -12.25 -5.00 7.16
N ASP A 267 -12.21 -4.97 5.84
CA ASP A 267 -11.75 -6.03 4.94
C ASP A 267 -12.61 -7.29 4.91
N GLN A 268 -13.75 -7.31 5.62
CA GLN A 268 -14.70 -8.41 5.53
C GLN A 268 -15.61 -8.27 4.30
N LEU A 269 -15.79 -9.39 3.61
CA LEU A 269 -16.80 -9.51 2.56
C LEU A 269 -18.17 -9.68 3.19
N LEU A 270 -19.11 -8.82 2.85
CA LEU A 270 -20.49 -8.90 3.32
C LEU A 270 -21.49 -9.08 2.19
N PHE A 271 -22.58 -9.76 2.55
CA PHE A 271 -23.84 -9.79 1.81
C PHE A 271 -24.89 -9.10 2.67
N VAL A 272 -25.50 -8.07 2.13
CA VAL A 272 -26.41 -7.20 2.89
C VAL A 272 -27.72 -7.06 2.14
N GLU A 273 -28.82 -7.22 2.86
CA GLU A 273 -30.17 -6.91 2.40
C GLU A 273 -30.67 -5.67 3.14
N GLY A 274 -31.11 -4.64 2.42
CA GLY A 274 -31.57 -3.37 3.01
C GLY A 274 -32.26 -2.45 2.01
#